data_48aac93a8dd8cd69f04852072b79bea3
#
_entry.id   48aac93a8dd8cd69f04852072b79bea3
#
_cell.length_a   1.000
_cell.length_b   1.000
_cell.length_c   1.000
_cell.angle_alpha   90.00
_cell.angle_beta   90.00
_cell.angle_gamma   90.00
#
_symmetry.space_group_name_H-M   'P 1'
#
loop_
_entity.id
_entity.type
_entity.pdbx_description
1 polymer ?
#
loop_
_entity_poly.entity_id
_entity_poly.type
_entity_poly.pdbx_seq_one_letter_code
_entity_poly.pdbx_strand_id
1 'polypeptide(L)' 'MTREQAHKIADALDDIEAFECFADIIEGTINQGIEIYGICEDDDFIIRLRKLIDNELDFRKKVLEAM' A
#
# COMPACT_ATOMS: atom_id res chain seq x y z
N MET A 1 -2.57 22.24 -18.16
CA MET A 1 -3.21 21.54 -17.02
C MET A 1 -4.26 22.43 -16.38
N THR A 2 -5.47 21.93 -16.21
CA THR A 2 -6.55 22.69 -15.56
C THR A 2 -6.43 22.62 -14.05
N ARG A 3 -7.12 23.50 -13.34
CA ARG A 3 -7.21 23.49 -11.88
C ARG A 3 -7.74 22.15 -11.35
N GLU A 4 -8.74 21.60 -12.01
CA GLU A 4 -9.34 20.32 -11.63
C GLU A 4 -8.36 19.17 -11.78
N GLN A 5 -7.56 19.15 -12.85
CA GLN A 5 -6.53 18.14 -13.05
C GLN A 5 -5.44 18.25 -11.99
N ALA A 6 -5.02 19.46 -11.66
CA ALA A 6 -4.03 19.68 -10.61
C ALA A 6 -4.52 19.18 -9.25
N HIS A 7 -5.79 19.41 -8.91
CA HIS A 7 -6.41 18.91 -7.69
C HIS A 7 -6.49 17.39 -7.68
N LYS A 8 -6.87 16.77 -8.78
CA LYS A 8 -6.94 15.31 -8.89
C LYS A 8 -5.57 14.66 -8.71
N ILE A 9 -4.54 15.25 -9.30
CA ILE A 9 -3.17 14.76 -9.14
C ILE A 9 -2.71 14.90 -7.70
N ALA A 10 -2.95 16.05 -7.07
CA ALA A 10 -2.60 16.27 -5.68
C ALA A 10 -3.31 15.28 -4.74
N ASP A 11 -4.60 15.06 -4.94
CA ASP A 11 -5.38 14.09 -4.16
C ASP A 11 -4.87 12.67 -4.36
N ALA A 12 -4.51 12.31 -5.60
CA ALA A 12 -3.95 10.99 -5.89
C ALA A 12 -2.59 10.79 -5.23
N LEU A 13 -1.73 11.80 -5.23
CA LEU A 13 -0.44 11.75 -4.54
C LEU A 13 -0.61 11.61 -3.03
N ASP A 14 -1.52 12.37 -2.43
CA ASP A 14 -1.82 12.28 -1.00
C ASP A 14 -2.37 10.89 -0.64
N ASP A 15 -3.21 10.33 -1.50
CA ASP A 15 -3.78 8.99 -1.31
C ASP A 15 -2.70 7.91 -1.37
N ILE A 16 -1.78 8.00 -2.32
CA ILE A 16 -0.63 7.07 -2.44
C ILE A 16 0.25 7.17 -1.20
N GLU A 17 0.59 8.38 -0.78
CA GLU A 17 1.43 8.63 0.38
C GLU A 17 0.78 8.09 1.66
N ALA A 18 -0.50 8.36 1.85
CA ALA A 18 -1.26 7.83 2.99
C ALA A 18 -1.30 6.30 2.98
N PHE A 19 -1.48 5.70 1.81
CA PHE A 19 -1.49 4.25 1.67
C PHE A 19 -0.11 3.64 1.94
N GLU A 20 0.97 4.27 1.50
CA GLU A 20 2.33 3.83 1.80
C GLU A 20 2.60 3.83 3.31
N CYS A 21 2.19 4.87 4.02
CA CYS A 21 2.29 4.93 5.48
C CYS A 21 1.48 3.83 6.15
N PHE A 22 0.28 3.58 5.66
CA PHE A 22 -0.59 2.51 6.16
C PHE A 22 0.05 1.14 5.92
N ALA A 23 0.64 0.93 4.73
CA ALA A 23 1.33 -0.31 4.39
C ALA A 23 2.53 -0.57 5.33
N ASP A 24 3.27 0.46 5.69
CA ASP A 24 4.38 0.35 6.65
C ASP A 24 3.88 -0.11 8.04
N ILE A 25 2.74 0.41 8.48
CA ILE A 25 2.12 0.00 9.75
C ILE A 25 1.68 -1.46 9.68
N ILE A 26 1.08 -1.87 8.57
CA ILE A 26 0.67 -3.27 8.36
C ILE A 26 1.90 -4.18 8.37
N GLU A 27 2.97 -3.82 7.70
CA GLU A 27 4.21 -4.61 7.67
C GLU A 27 4.79 -4.77 9.08
N GLY A 28 4.80 -3.69 9.88
CA GLY A 28 5.21 -3.75 11.27
C GLY A 28 4.34 -4.68 12.11
N THR A 29 3.03 -4.66 11.88
CA THR A 29 2.06 -5.53 12.56
C THR A 29 2.27 -6.99 12.17
N ILE A 30 2.54 -7.27 10.89
CA ILE A 30 2.87 -8.61 10.40
C ILE A 30 4.11 -9.13 11.10
N ASN A 31 5.17 -8.33 11.17
CA ASN A 31 6.43 -8.73 11.84
C ASN A 31 6.21 -9.01 13.32
N GLN A 32 5.41 -8.22 14.01
CA GLN A 32 5.05 -8.46 15.40
C GLN A 32 4.25 -9.76 15.56
N GLY A 33 3.32 -10.04 14.65
CA GLY A 33 2.53 -11.27 14.66
C GLY A 33 3.42 -12.50 14.50
N ILE A 34 4.39 -12.44 13.59
CA ILE A 34 5.37 -13.51 13.38
C ILE A 34 6.18 -13.76 14.65
N GLU A 35 6.67 -12.69 15.27
CA GLU A 35 7.51 -12.77 16.47
C GLU A 35 6.74 -13.23 17.71
N ILE A 36 5.55 -12.66 17.95
CA ILE A 36 4.78 -12.90 19.16
C ILE A 36 4.00 -14.22 19.09
N TYR A 37 3.40 -14.52 17.95
CA TYR A 37 2.51 -15.67 17.77
C TYR A 37 3.15 -16.84 17.07
N GLY A 38 4.40 -16.72 16.64
CA GLY A 38 5.11 -17.78 15.97
C GLY A 38 4.59 -18.13 14.58
N ILE A 39 3.94 -17.18 13.91
CA ILE A 39 3.45 -17.36 12.54
C ILE A 39 4.66 -17.44 11.60
N CYS A 40 4.63 -18.38 10.67
CA CYS A 40 5.71 -18.54 9.69
C CYS A 40 5.72 -17.39 8.68
N GLU A 41 6.91 -16.86 8.36
CA GLU A 41 7.07 -15.86 7.32
C GLU A 41 6.60 -16.35 5.95
N ASP A 42 6.71 -17.66 5.72
CA ASP A 42 6.32 -18.32 4.47
C ASP A 42 4.84 -18.74 4.45
N ASP A 43 4.07 -18.38 5.48
CA ASP A 43 2.64 -18.68 5.50
C ASP A 43 1.95 -18.05 4.29
N ASP A 44 1.08 -18.82 3.63
CA ASP A 44 0.37 -18.38 2.44
C ASP A 44 -0.43 -17.10 2.68
N PHE A 45 -0.99 -16.95 3.87
CA PHE A 45 -1.74 -15.74 4.23
C PHE A 45 -0.81 -14.51 4.23
N ILE A 46 0.37 -14.64 4.82
CA ILE A 46 1.34 -13.54 4.86
C ILE A 46 1.80 -13.16 3.45
N ILE A 47 2.10 -14.15 2.62
CA ILE A 47 2.50 -13.93 1.23
C ILE A 47 1.40 -13.21 0.46
N ARG A 48 0.16 -13.66 0.59
CA ARG A 48 -0.99 -13.06 -0.09
C ARG A 48 -1.25 -11.63 0.39
N LEU A 49 -1.12 -11.39 1.69
CA LEU A 49 -1.32 -10.07 2.26
C LEU A 49 -0.29 -9.07 1.73
N ARG A 50 0.98 -9.45 1.69
CA ARG A 50 2.05 -8.62 1.11
C ARG A 50 1.82 -8.33 -0.36
N LYS A 51 1.43 -9.34 -1.14
CA LYS A 51 1.10 -9.18 -2.55
C LYS A 51 -0.10 -8.25 -2.75
N LEU A 52 -1.10 -8.35 -1.91
CA LEU A 52 -2.28 -7.49 -1.97
C LEU A 52 -1.89 -6.02 -1.78
N ILE A 53 -1.04 -5.74 -0.81
CA ILE A 53 -0.54 -4.39 -0.54
C ILE A 53 0.25 -3.86 -1.74
N ASP A 54 1.18 -4.65 -2.26
CA ASP A 54 2.01 -4.27 -3.40
C ASP A 54 1.16 -4.03 -4.66
N ASN A 55 0.19 -4.88 -4.92
CA ASN A 55 -0.71 -4.75 -6.06
C ASN A 55 -1.57 -3.50 -5.95
N GLU A 56 -2.03 -3.17 -4.76
CA GLU A 56 -2.82 -1.96 -4.53
C GLU A 56 -2.00 -0.69 -4.74
N LEU A 57 -0.77 -0.65 -4.24
CA LEU A 57 0.14 0.46 -4.49
C LEU A 57 0.42 0.64 -5.97
N ASP A 58 0.69 -0.45 -6.66
CA ASP A 58 0.96 -0.47 -8.11
C ASP A 58 -0.24 0.08 -8.88
N PHE A 59 -1.43 -0.37 -8.53
CA PHE A 59 -2.68 0.09 -9.12
C PHE A 59 -2.85 1.60 -8.94
N ARG A 60 -2.65 2.11 -7.74
CA ARG A 60 -2.79 3.54 -7.43
C ARG A 60 -1.78 4.39 -8.20
N LYS A 61 -0.54 3.91 -8.31
CA LYS A 61 0.50 4.57 -9.10
C LYS A 61 0.17 4.61 -10.59
N LYS A 62 -0.39 3.53 -11.13
CA LYS A 62 -0.83 3.46 -12.53
C LYS A 62 -1.98 4.42 -12.81
N VAL A 63 -2.92 4.55 -11.90
CA VAL A 63 -4.01 5.51 -12.01
C VAL A 63 -3.47 6.93 -12.06
N LEU A 64 -2.48 7.25 -11.23
CA LEU A 64 -1.82 8.55 -11.24
C LEU A 64 -1.11 8.80 -12.58
N GLU A 65 -0.38 7.82 -13.10
CA GLU A 65 0.32 7.93 -14.39
C GLU A 65 -0.64 8.16 -15.55
N ALA A 66 -1.86 7.62 -15.47
CA ALA A 66 -2.90 7.79 -16.49
C ALA A 66 -3.57 9.17 -16.44
N MET A 67 -3.36 9.92 -15.40
CA MET A 67 -3.86 11.30 -15.30
C MET A 67 -2.94 12.25 -16.04
#